data_9756b888f5c5a0e6773ab099a3aa7396
#
_entry.id   9756b888f5c5a0e6773ab099a3aa7396
#
_cell.length_a   1.000
_cell.length_b   1.000
_cell.length_c   1.000
_cell.angle_alpha   90.00
_cell.angle_beta   90.00
_cell.angle_gamma   90.00
#
_symmetry.space_group_name_H-M   'P 1'
#
loop_
_entity.id
_entity.type
_entity.pdbx_description
1 polymer ?
#
loop_
_entity_poly.entity_id
_entity_poly.type
_entity_poly.pdbx_seq_one_letter_code
_entity_poly.pdbx_strand_id
1 'polypeptide(L)'
;MLPIIGDIETRSCCNLRDCGAYIYATDPSTDVLCLCYAIGDGEIQVWKPGDPVPAPFVNPADYGPFIWDNWTFDSQIYARVLVKRYGFAPIPIEQQDCAQRLALANGYPPELDRRCEALGVPYRKDPEAR
;
A
#
# COMPACT_ATOMS: atom_id res chain seq x y z
N MET A 1 -0.52 1.73 -19.89
CA MET A 1 0.53 1.84 -18.86
C MET A 1 0.32 0.77 -17.80
N LEU A 2 1.39 0.20 -17.29
CA LEU A 2 1.30 -0.87 -16.31
C LEU A 2 0.86 -0.34 -14.94
N PRO A 3 0.01 -1.08 -14.21
CA PRO A 3 -0.38 -0.70 -12.85
C PRO A 3 0.78 -0.91 -11.87
N ILE A 4 0.76 -0.14 -10.79
CA ILE A 4 1.64 -0.33 -9.64
C ILE A 4 0.80 -0.95 -8.53
N ILE A 5 1.23 -2.10 -8.02
CA ILE A 5 0.56 -2.77 -6.91
C ILE A 5 1.48 -2.61 -5.70
N GLY A 6 0.97 -2.03 -4.63
CA GLY A 6 1.79 -1.70 -3.47
C GLY A 6 1.16 -2.06 -2.14
N ASP A 7 2.04 -2.28 -1.16
CA ASP A 7 1.68 -2.54 0.22
C ASP A 7 2.72 -1.90 1.13
N ILE A 8 2.27 -1.23 2.19
CA ILE A 8 3.14 -0.48 3.10
C ILE A 8 3.09 -1.10 4.49
N GLU A 9 4.24 -1.46 5.03
CA GLU A 9 4.39 -1.93 6.40
C GLU A 9 4.85 -0.79 7.30
N THR A 10 4.20 -0.64 8.45
CA THR A 10 4.42 0.48 9.37
C THR A 10 4.66 0.04 10.79
N ARG A 11 5.16 0.97 11.60
CA ARG A 11 5.20 0.86 13.06
C ARG A 11 4.70 2.17 13.68
N SER A 12 4.15 2.08 14.88
CA SER A 12 3.65 3.26 15.61
C SER A 12 3.44 2.93 17.09
N CYS A 13 3.53 3.96 17.92
CA CYS A 13 3.04 3.87 19.31
C CYS A 13 1.51 4.05 19.39
N CYS A 14 0.87 4.51 18.31
CA CYS A 14 -0.57 4.66 18.24
C CYS A 14 -1.22 3.32 17.87
N ASN A 15 -2.35 2.99 18.52
CA ASN A 15 -3.12 1.80 18.18
C ASN A 15 -4.12 2.15 17.06
N LEU A 16 -3.93 1.54 15.89
CA LEU A 16 -4.76 1.81 14.71
C LEU A 16 -6.25 1.57 14.96
N ARG A 17 -6.61 0.53 15.73
CA ARG A 17 -8.00 0.22 16.05
C ARG A 17 -8.68 1.31 16.87
N ASP A 18 -7.92 1.98 17.73
CA ASP A 18 -8.46 3.00 18.63
C ASP A 18 -8.53 4.37 17.97
N CYS A 19 -7.54 4.72 17.14
CA CYS A 19 -7.41 6.07 16.61
C CYS A 19 -7.83 6.23 15.15
N GLY A 20 -7.88 5.12 14.38
CA GLY A 20 -8.19 5.15 12.95
C GLY A 20 -7.00 5.56 12.07
N ALA A 21 -7.16 5.41 10.76
CA ALA A 21 -6.07 5.55 9.79
C ALA A 21 -5.47 6.96 9.77
N TYR A 22 -6.30 8.00 9.83
CA TYR A 22 -5.82 9.39 9.76
C TYR A 22 -4.95 9.74 10.96
N ILE A 23 -5.45 9.51 12.18
CA ILE A 23 -4.72 9.81 13.42
C ILE A 23 -3.43 8.97 13.49
N TYR A 24 -3.52 7.69 13.14
CA TYR A 24 -2.35 6.82 13.06
C TYR A 24 -1.30 7.39 12.12
N ALA A 25 -1.69 7.77 10.89
CA ALA A 25 -0.76 8.28 9.88
C ALA A 25 -0.15 9.64 10.25
N THR A 26 -0.83 10.46 11.04
CA THR A 26 -0.35 11.77 11.48
C THR A 26 0.42 11.74 12.79
N ASP A 27 0.41 10.61 13.50
CA ASP A 27 1.14 10.48 14.77
C ASP A 27 2.66 10.56 14.52
N PRO A 28 3.40 11.39 15.29
CA PRO A 28 4.85 11.52 15.09
C PRO A 28 5.64 10.22 15.27
N SER A 29 5.12 9.26 16.05
CA SER A 29 5.78 7.97 16.26
C SER A 29 5.61 7.01 15.09
N THR A 30 4.65 7.27 14.20
CA THR A 30 4.38 6.39 13.05
C THR A 30 5.45 6.55 11.99
N ASP A 31 6.00 5.42 11.56
CA ASP A 31 7.00 5.38 10.50
C ASP A 31 6.77 4.18 9.59
N VAL A 32 7.34 4.23 8.41
CA VAL A 32 7.29 3.16 7.42
C VAL A 32 8.48 2.24 7.63
N LEU A 33 8.23 0.95 7.74
CA LEU A 33 9.27 -0.08 7.78
C LEU A 33 9.75 -0.42 6.37
N CYS A 34 8.82 -0.62 5.45
CA CYS A 34 9.11 -0.85 4.04
C CYS A 34 7.88 -0.61 3.17
N LEU A 35 8.14 -0.40 1.89
CA LEU A 35 7.14 -0.39 0.84
C LEU A 35 7.48 -1.53 -0.13
N CYS A 36 6.59 -2.49 -0.26
CA CYS A 36 6.69 -3.55 -1.27
C CYS A 36 5.81 -3.18 -2.45
N TYR A 37 6.33 -3.29 -3.66
CA TYR A 37 5.54 -2.95 -4.85
C TYR A 37 5.97 -3.80 -6.04
N ALA A 38 5.07 -3.93 -7.00
CA ALA A 38 5.34 -4.56 -8.29
C ALA A 38 4.80 -3.68 -9.41
N ILE A 39 5.51 -3.66 -10.52
CA ILE A 39 5.09 -2.98 -11.75
C ILE A 39 4.46 -4.02 -12.66
N GLY A 40 3.13 -3.97 -12.85
CA GLY A 40 2.41 -5.01 -13.58
C GLY A 40 2.65 -6.40 -12.98
N ASP A 41 3.02 -7.34 -13.81
CA ASP A 41 3.36 -8.72 -13.40
C ASP A 41 4.84 -8.90 -13.06
N GLY A 42 5.58 -7.82 -12.89
CA GLY A 42 7.00 -7.86 -12.58
C GLY A 42 7.32 -8.38 -11.18
N GLU A 43 8.60 -8.53 -10.90
CA GLU A 43 9.06 -8.97 -9.58
C GLU A 43 8.74 -7.94 -8.51
N ILE A 44 8.54 -8.42 -7.28
CA ILE A 44 8.30 -7.56 -6.13
C ILE A 44 9.60 -6.82 -5.79
N GLN A 45 9.49 -5.50 -5.72
CA GLN A 45 10.56 -4.61 -5.29
C GLN A 45 10.29 -4.18 -3.86
N VAL A 46 11.36 -3.92 -3.10
CA VAL A 46 11.26 -3.46 -1.71
C VAL A 46 12.03 -2.15 -1.56
N TRP A 47 11.35 -1.13 -1.06
CA TRP A 47 11.97 0.11 -0.63
C TRP A 47 11.99 0.18 0.89
N LYS A 48 13.08 0.67 1.43
CA LYS A 48 13.24 0.94 2.88
C LYS A 48 13.72 2.36 3.09
N PRO A 49 13.41 2.97 4.26
CA PRO A 49 13.96 4.28 4.60
C PRO A 49 15.48 4.31 4.44
N GLY A 50 15.97 5.31 3.73
CA GLY A 50 17.38 5.45 3.36
C GLY A 50 17.67 5.07 1.90
N ASP A 51 16.82 4.30 1.26
CA ASP A 51 16.96 4.01 -0.17
C ASP A 51 16.45 5.18 -1.01
N PRO A 52 16.98 5.34 -2.25
CA PRO A 52 16.42 6.32 -3.18
C PRO A 52 14.95 6.05 -3.46
N VAL A 53 14.17 7.11 -3.67
CA VAL A 53 12.75 6.98 -4.04
C VAL A 53 12.66 6.23 -5.37
N PRO A 54 11.88 5.14 -5.46
CA PRO A 54 11.76 4.38 -6.71
C PRO A 54 11.06 5.20 -7.82
N ALA A 55 11.40 4.91 -9.06
CA ALA A 55 10.92 5.65 -10.22
C ALA A 55 9.40 5.85 -10.27
N PRO A 56 8.54 4.84 -9.99
CA PRO A 56 7.09 5.06 -10.00
C PRO A 56 6.62 6.13 -9.01
N PHE A 57 7.34 6.32 -7.93
CA PHE A 57 7.00 7.26 -6.86
C PHE A 57 7.74 8.59 -6.98
N VAL A 58 8.59 8.72 -7.98
CA VAL A 58 9.19 10.01 -8.38
C VAL A 58 8.30 10.67 -9.43
N ASN A 59 7.80 9.90 -10.38
CA ASN A 59 6.99 10.41 -11.48
C ASN A 59 5.77 9.52 -11.72
N PRO A 60 4.76 9.56 -10.84
CA PRO A 60 3.59 8.68 -10.93
C PRO A 60 2.83 8.79 -12.26
N ALA A 61 2.89 9.94 -12.92
CA ALA A 61 2.18 10.17 -14.18
C ALA A 61 2.65 9.26 -15.33
N ASP A 62 3.85 8.71 -15.23
CA ASP A 62 4.39 7.78 -16.24
C ASP A 62 3.90 6.35 -16.09
N TYR A 63 3.07 6.09 -15.08
CA TYR A 63 2.59 4.75 -14.73
C TYR A 63 1.07 4.69 -14.77
N GLY A 64 0.52 3.47 -14.73
CA GLY A 64 -0.92 3.22 -14.65
C GLY A 64 -1.47 3.45 -13.25
N PRO A 65 -2.63 2.86 -12.90
CA PRO A 65 -3.20 3.07 -11.58
C PRO A 65 -2.31 2.48 -10.48
N PHE A 66 -2.32 3.14 -9.33
CA PHE A 66 -1.68 2.62 -8.11
C PHE A 66 -2.75 1.88 -7.30
N ILE A 67 -2.56 0.59 -7.10
CA ILE A 67 -3.52 -0.28 -6.43
C ILE A 67 -2.95 -0.69 -5.08
N TRP A 68 -3.60 -0.23 -4.02
CA TRP A 68 -3.25 -0.55 -2.63
C TRP A 68 -4.14 -1.67 -2.12
N ASP A 69 -3.63 -2.55 -1.26
CA ASP A 69 -4.47 -3.60 -0.67
C ASP A 69 -5.64 -3.01 0.12
N ASN A 70 -5.35 -2.05 0.99
CA ASN A 70 -6.36 -1.27 1.72
C ASN A 70 -6.11 0.22 1.50
N TRP A 71 -6.74 0.79 0.49
CA TRP A 71 -6.52 2.19 0.10
C TRP A 71 -6.76 3.17 1.24
N THR A 72 -7.77 2.93 2.08
CA THR A 72 -8.10 3.83 3.20
C THR A 72 -6.91 4.01 4.15
N PHE A 73 -6.19 2.93 4.42
CA PHE A 73 -4.98 2.96 5.26
C PHE A 73 -3.76 3.39 4.46
N ASP A 74 -3.47 2.70 3.37
CA ASP A 74 -2.22 2.90 2.61
C ASP A 74 -2.12 4.31 2.04
N SER A 75 -3.22 4.90 1.58
CA SER A 75 -3.22 6.26 1.04
C SER A 75 -2.88 7.30 2.10
N GLN A 76 -3.33 7.11 3.34
CA GLN A 76 -2.99 8.02 4.44
C GLN A 76 -1.50 7.91 4.81
N ILE A 77 -0.98 6.70 4.89
CA ILE A 77 0.45 6.49 5.15
C ILE A 77 1.28 7.08 4.02
N TYR A 78 0.90 6.85 2.79
CA TYR A 78 1.59 7.40 1.63
C TYR A 78 1.65 8.94 1.69
N ALA A 79 0.51 9.58 1.84
CA ALA A 79 0.42 11.03 1.84
C ALA A 79 1.08 11.68 3.06
N ARG A 80 0.95 11.07 4.24
CA ARG A 80 1.37 11.69 5.50
C ARG A 80 2.79 11.33 5.92
N VAL A 81 3.30 10.18 5.50
CA VAL A 81 4.65 9.74 5.86
C VAL A 81 5.58 9.76 4.65
N LEU A 82 5.26 9.03 3.59
CA LEU A 82 6.16 8.91 2.45
C LEU A 82 6.35 10.23 1.69
N VAL A 83 5.27 10.92 1.40
CA VAL A 83 5.35 12.23 0.71
C VAL A 83 6.02 13.28 1.59
N LYS A 84 5.59 13.39 2.84
CA LYS A 84 6.06 14.47 3.73
C LYS A 84 7.47 14.27 4.27
N ARG A 85 7.87 13.02 4.54
CA ARG A 85 9.16 12.75 5.19
C ARG A 85 10.22 12.17 4.27
N TYR A 86 9.81 11.47 3.20
CA TYR A 86 10.76 10.72 2.37
C TYR A 86 10.85 11.22 0.93
N GLY A 87 10.13 12.29 0.59
CA GLY A 87 10.25 12.92 -0.71
C GLY A 87 9.55 12.20 -1.85
N PHE A 88 8.61 11.32 -1.56
CA PHE A 88 7.77 10.68 -2.57
C PHE A 88 6.86 11.72 -3.22
N ALA A 89 6.59 11.56 -4.51
CA ALA A 89 5.66 12.44 -5.21
C ALA A 89 4.21 12.11 -4.84
N PRO A 90 3.34 13.13 -4.67
CA PRO A 90 1.92 12.89 -4.46
C PRO A 90 1.31 12.13 -5.63
N ILE A 91 0.39 11.20 -5.34
CA ILE A 91 -0.37 10.47 -6.36
C ILE A 91 -1.80 10.99 -6.37
N PRO A 92 -2.32 11.48 -7.53
CA PRO A 92 -3.71 11.92 -7.62
C PRO A 92 -4.69 10.83 -7.23
N ILE A 93 -5.79 11.21 -6.58
CA ILE A 93 -6.83 10.26 -6.13
C ILE A 93 -7.38 9.45 -7.31
N GLU A 94 -7.55 10.08 -8.47
CA GLU A 94 -8.07 9.46 -9.69
C GLU A 94 -7.15 8.36 -10.24
N GLN A 95 -5.88 8.37 -9.82
CA GLN A 95 -4.89 7.39 -10.24
C GLN A 95 -4.73 6.25 -9.21
N GLN A 96 -5.56 6.21 -8.18
CA GLN A 96 -5.48 5.22 -7.12
C GLN A 96 -6.70 4.31 -7.09
N ASP A 97 -6.50 3.07 -6.64
CA ASP A 97 -7.57 2.12 -6.42
C ASP A 97 -7.28 1.22 -5.21
N CYS A 98 -8.28 0.45 -4.79
CA CYS A 98 -8.23 -0.42 -3.63
C CYS A 98 -8.49 -1.87 -4.05
N ALA A 99 -7.57 -2.77 -3.73
CA ALA A 99 -7.71 -4.18 -4.08
C ALA A 99 -8.92 -4.82 -3.38
N GLN A 100 -9.19 -4.44 -2.13
CA GLN A 100 -10.37 -4.94 -1.40
C GLN A 100 -11.66 -4.50 -2.07
N ARG A 101 -11.74 -3.25 -2.52
CA ARG A 101 -12.89 -2.74 -3.25
C ARG A 101 -13.08 -3.45 -4.59
N LEU A 102 -11.99 -3.64 -5.32
CA LEU A 102 -12.03 -4.36 -6.61
C LEU A 102 -12.49 -5.81 -6.42
N ALA A 103 -12.02 -6.48 -5.36
CA ALA A 103 -12.44 -7.83 -5.03
C ALA A 103 -13.94 -7.88 -4.77
N LEU A 104 -14.47 -7.00 -3.92
CA LEU A 104 -15.90 -6.93 -3.61
C LEU A 104 -16.74 -6.67 -4.87
N ALA A 105 -16.30 -5.76 -5.73
CA ALA A 105 -17.00 -5.42 -6.97
C ALA A 105 -17.08 -6.61 -7.94
N ASN A 106 -16.16 -7.57 -7.84
CA ASN A 106 -16.10 -8.76 -8.67
C ASN A 106 -16.58 -10.04 -7.97
N GLY A 107 -17.20 -9.90 -6.80
CA GLY A 107 -17.76 -11.04 -6.06
C GLY A 107 -16.76 -11.86 -5.27
N TYR A 108 -15.56 -11.32 -5.03
CA TYR A 108 -14.54 -11.98 -4.22
C TYR A 108 -14.49 -11.43 -2.80
N PRO A 109 -14.04 -12.25 -1.82
CA PRO A 109 -13.83 -11.75 -0.45
C PRO A 109 -12.79 -10.63 -0.40
N PRO A 110 -12.98 -9.61 0.46
CA PRO A 110 -12.01 -8.53 0.60
C PRO A 110 -10.77 -8.94 1.39
N GLU A 111 -10.88 -9.89 2.31
CA GLU A 111 -9.75 -10.35 3.11
C GLU A 111 -8.74 -11.10 2.25
N LEU A 112 -7.46 -10.81 2.44
CA LEU A 112 -6.38 -11.32 1.59
C LEU A 112 -6.37 -12.85 1.52
N ASP A 113 -6.42 -13.53 2.67
CA ASP A 113 -6.38 -15.00 2.73
C ASP A 113 -7.57 -15.63 2.01
N ARG A 114 -8.77 -15.11 2.26
CA ARG A 114 -10.00 -15.61 1.63
C ARG A 114 -10.00 -15.33 0.13
N ARG A 115 -9.48 -14.16 -0.28
CA ARG A 115 -9.37 -13.80 -1.68
C ARG A 115 -8.40 -14.71 -2.42
N CYS A 116 -7.25 -15.00 -1.81
CA CYS A 116 -6.29 -15.95 -2.36
C CYS A 116 -6.90 -17.35 -2.52
N GLU A 117 -7.63 -17.83 -1.51
CA GLU A 117 -8.33 -19.11 -1.57
C GLU A 117 -9.36 -19.14 -2.70
N ALA A 118 -10.20 -18.12 -2.80
CA ALA A 118 -11.24 -18.02 -3.82
C ALA A 118 -10.67 -17.96 -5.24
N LEU A 119 -9.49 -17.35 -5.41
CA LEU A 119 -8.82 -17.24 -6.71
C LEU A 119 -7.91 -18.43 -7.03
N GLY A 120 -7.77 -19.40 -6.11
CA GLY A 120 -6.89 -20.54 -6.29
C GLY A 120 -5.40 -20.20 -6.23
N VAL A 121 -5.03 -19.09 -5.61
CA VAL A 121 -3.64 -18.67 -5.43
C VAL A 121 -3.01 -19.49 -4.31
N PRO A 122 -1.82 -20.10 -4.53
CA PRO A 122 -1.22 -20.98 -3.52
C PRO A 122 -0.61 -20.26 -2.31
N TYR A 123 -0.48 -18.94 -2.39
CA TYR A 123 0.12 -18.13 -1.33
C TYR A 123 -0.92 -17.74 -0.28
N ARG A 124 -0.48 -17.60 0.96
CA ARG A 124 -1.30 -17.17 2.09
C ARG A 124 -0.59 -16.07 2.85
N LYS A 125 -1.37 -15.29 3.60
CA LYS A 125 -0.82 -14.30 4.50
C LYS A 125 0.01 -14.97 5.59
N ASP A 126 1.18 -14.39 5.90
CA ASP A 126 2.01 -14.87 7.00
C ASP A 126 1.27 -14.68 8.33
N PRO A 127 0.97 -15.74 9.09
CA PRO A 127 0.25 -15.62 10.37
C PRO A 127 1.03 -14.84 11.43
N GLU A 128 2.35 -14.71 11.30
CA GLU A 128 3.19 -13.96 12.22
C GLU A 128 3.30 -12.47 11.86
N ALA A 129 2.88 -12.08 10.66
CA ALA A 129 2.96 -10.70 10.16
C ALA A 129 1.77 -9.83 10.58
N ARG A 130 1.26 -9.99 11.79
CA ARG A 130 0.10 -9.26 12.31
C ARG A 130 0.47 -8.04 13.14
#